data_d44e8adc48da1e4e1d0a80bf7e62d199
#
_entry.id   d44e8adc48da1e4e1d0a80bf7e62d199
#
_cell.length_a   1.000
_cell.length_b   1.000
_cell.length_c   1.000
_cell.angle_alpha   90.00
_cell.angle_beta   90.00
_cell.angle_gamma   90.00
#
_symmetry.space_group_name_H-M   'P 1'
#
loop_
_entity.id
_entity.type
_entity.pdbx_description
1 polymer ?
#
loop_
_entity_poly.entity_id
_entity_poly.type
_entity_poly.pdbx_seq_one_letter_code
_entity_poly.pdbx_strand_id
1 'polypeptide(L)'
;MPLALVNLWLVGCASLFGETQNLNPSARTEVRLLLSASEAKPGSTIMVGVLFTMPKGWHIYWRNGGDAGQPPEIKWRLPEGISGGPLQWPTPQKYPFAKVSAAYVYHREAVLMAKLRLAKKISPGKKIIRAKVSWLECNAGCVLGEKMVKAALVIGKKEEVSADAASIRDWQAKLPVANTPEGLIARLVDGGKTGMRILRVELPADDGHSYDFFPYLSVKYDIRAQTKMELKSGRMMLSKQVGKIADAWPTEIDGLLVESSIDKAVKAYEVKFRFQ
;
A
#
# COMPACT_ATOMS: atom_id res chain seq x y z
N MET A 1 -77.38 -24.99 -40.62
CA MET A 1 -76.02 -25.42 -40.26
C MET A 1 -75.09 -24.20 -40.31
N PRO A 2 -74.71 -23.60 -39.19
CA PRO A 2 -73.67 -22.53 -39.20
C PRO A 2 -72.28 -23.06 -38.84
N LEU A 3 -71.30 -22.64 -39.63
CA LEU A 3 -69.86 -22.86 -39.40
C LEU A 3 -69.41 -22.10 -38.16
N ALA A 4 -68.74 -22.80 -37.27
CA ALA A 4 -68.02 -22.22 -36.13
C ALA A 4 -66.64 -21.73 -36.56
N LEU A 5 -66.40 -20.44 -36.41
CA LEU A 5 -65.07 -19.80 -36.55
C LEU A 5 -64.25 -20.03 -35.28
N VAL A 6 -63.21 -20.81 -35.38
CA VAL A 6 -62.18 -20.97 -34.32
C VAL A 6 -61.18 -19.78 -34.36
N ASN A 7 -61.28 -18.91 -33.37
CA ASN A 7 -60.28 -17.84 -33.15
C ASN A 7 -59.03 -18.44 -32.48
N LEU A 8 -57.94 -18.48 -33.22
CA LEU A 8 -56.60 -18.87 -32.72
C LEU A 8 -55.92 -17.65 -32.08
N TRP A 9 -55.88 -17.60 -30.77
CA TRP A 9 -55.10 -16.61 -30.02
C TRP A 9 -53.63 -17.00 -30.08
N LEU A 10 -52.82 -16.24 -30.83
CA LEU A 10 -51.37 -16.25 -30.79
C LEU A 10 -50.94 -15.56 -29.48
N VAL A 11 -50.53 -16.36 -28.50
CA VAL A 11 -49.85 -15.90 -27.29
C VAL A 11 -48.41 -15.55 -27.71
N GLY A 12 -48.13 -14.26 -27.85
CA GLY A 12 -46.79 -13.74 -28.09
C GLY A 12 -45.92 -14.01 -26.86
N CYS A 13 -44.96 -14.92 -27.01
CA CYS A 13 -43.91 -15.15 -26.04
C CYS A 13 -42.98 -13.92 -26.05
N ALA A 14 -43.23 -12.97 -25.16
CA ALA A 14 -42.29 -11.85 -24.89
C ALA A 14 -41.03 -12.44 -24.27
N SER A 15 -39.97 -12.48 -25.06
CA SER A 15 -38.61 -12.83 -24.60
C SER A 15 -38.18 -11.77 -23.60
N LEU A 16 -38.23 -12.11 -22.32
CA LEU A 16 -37.53 -11.37 -21.27
C LEU A 16 -36.01 -11.56 -21.49
N PHE A 17 -35.44 -10.75 -22.36
CA PHE A 17 -34.01 -10.51 -22.32
C PHE A 17 -33.76 -9.76 -21.02
N GLY A 18 -33.41 -10.50 -19.97
CA GLY A 18 -32.83 -9.93 -18.76
C GLY A 18 -31.58 -9.18 -19.17
N GLU A 19 -31.59 -7.86 -18.99
CA GLU A 19 -30.37 -7.06 -18.96
C GLU A 19 -29.42 -7.74 -17.97
N THR A 20 -28.36 -8.36 -18.49
CA THR A 20 -27.22 -8.74 -17.69
C THR A 20 -26.62 -7.45 -17.17
N GLN A 21 -27.02 -7.04 -15.97
CA GLN A 21 -26.33 -5.99 -15.24
C GLN A 21 -24.87 -6.42 -15.19
N ASN A 22 -24.03 -5.60 -15.78
CA ASN A 22 -22.58 -5.72 -15.71
C ASN A 22 -22.21 -5.60 -14.24
N LEU A 23 -22.10 -6.74 -13.53
CA LEU A 23 -21.78 -6.85 -12.11
C LEU A 23 -20.29 -6.62 -11.82
N ASN A 24 -19.58 -5.94 -12.73
CA ASN A 24 -18.21 -5.54 -12.49
C ASN A 24 -18.22 -4.06 -12.06
N PRO A 25 -18.32 -3.76 -10.74
CA PRO A 25 -18.31 -2.38 -10.28
C PRO A 25 -16.99 -1.75 -10.71
N SER A 26 -17.04 -0.66 -11.44
CA SER A 26 -15.85 0.10 -11.79
C SER A 26 -15.16 0.61 -10.52
N ALA A 27 -13.84 0.59 -10.52
CA ALA A 27 -13.05 1.14 -9.43
C ALA A 27 -13.44 2.60 -9.15
N ARG A 28 -13.55 2.95 -7.86
CA ARG A 28 -14.03 4.25 -7.38
C ARG A 28 -12.92 5.16 -6.89
N THR A 29 -11.72 4.59 -6.66
CA THR A 29 -10.55 5.36 -6.24
C THR A 29 -10.07 6.24 -7.39
N GLU A 30 -9.98 7.54 -7.14
CA GLU A 30 -9.35 8.47 -8.05
C GLU A 30 -7.84 8.40 -7.93
N VAL A 31 -7.15 8.42 -9.09
CA VAL A 31 -5.69 8.37 -9.12
C VAL A 31 -5.15 9.49 -9.99
N ARG A 32 -4.17 10.25 -9.47
CA ARG A 32 -3.44 11.28 -10.21
C ARG A 32 -1.95 11.30 -9.88
N LEU A 33 -1.15 11.85 -10.79
CA LEU A 33 0.28 12.00 -10.64
C LEU A 33 0.61 13.39 -10.10
N LEU A 34 1.46 13.45 -9.07
CA LEU A 34 1.98 14.65 -8.42
C LEU A 34 3.47 14.80 -8.77
N LEU A 35 3.93 16.03 -8.93
CA LEU A 35 5.35 16.35 -9.04
C LEU A 35 5.74 17.38 -7.97
N SER A 36 6.93 17.30 -7.40
CA SER A 36 7.41 18.33 -6.46
C SER A 36 7.87 19.61 -7.16
N ALA A 37 8.11 19.56 -8.47
CA ALA A 37 8.56 20.69 -9.26
C ALA A 37 7.76 20.82 -10.56
N SER A 38 7.50 22.04 -11.01
CA SER A 38 6.95 22.39 -12.33
C SER A 38 8.08 22.59 -13.35
N GLU A 39 9.25 23.12 -12.92
CA GLU A 39 10.48 23.22 -13.71
C GLU A 39 11.67 22.70 -12.88
N ALA A 40 12.60 22.00 -13.56
CA ALA A 40 13.78 21.44 -12.93
C ALA A 40 15.01 21.51 -13.86
N LYS A 41 16.20 21.64 -13.26
CA LYS A 41 17.47 21.69 -13.99
C LYS A 41 17.93 20.30 -14.43
N PRO A 42 18.67 20.19 -15.54
CA PRO A 42 19.43 18.97 -15.82
C PRO A 42 20.33 18.56 -14.65
N GLY A 43 20.35 17.25 -14.34
CA GLY A 43 21.14 16.69 -13.24
C GLY A 43 20.46 16.74 -11.88
N SER A 44 19.32 17.42 -11.73
CA SER A 44 18.59 17.48 -10.46
C SER A 44 17.77 16.21 -10.17
N THR A 45 17.24 16.13 -8.96
CA THR A 45 16.33 15.08 -8.52
C THR A 45 15.05 15.72 -8.02
N ILE A 46 13.89 15.26 -8.50
CA ILE A 46 12.59 15.69 -8.03
C ILE A 46 11.84 14.51 -7.41
N MET A 47 10.84 14.81 -6.59
CA MET A 47 9.89 13.79 -6.12
C MET A 47 8.69 13.70 -7.05
N VAL A 48 8.27 12.48 -7.32
CA VAL A 48 6.99 12.16 -7.96
C VAL A 48 6.13 11.38 -6.96
N GLY A 49 4.83 11.62 -6.96
CA GLY A 49 3.87 10.90 -6.15
C GLY A 49 2.69 10.40 -6.99
N VAL A 50 2.19 9.22 -6.68
CA VAL A 50 0.90 8.74 -7.17
C VAL A 50 -0.08 8.89 -6.01
N LEU A 51 -0.99 9.85 -6.12
CA LEU A 51 -2.06 10.08 -5.15
C LEU A 51 -3.23 9.17 -5.48
N PHE A 52 -3.67 8.42 -4.50
CA PHE A 52 -4.92 7.67 -4.48
C PHE A 52 -5.89 8.38 -3.55
N THR A 53 -7.09 8.71 -4.03
CA THR A 53 -8.19 9.29 -3.23
C THR A 53 -9.35 8.31 -3.22
N MET A 54 -9.56 7.68 -2.08
CA MET A 54 -10.56 6.63 -1.90
C MET A 54 -11.85 7.19 -1.29
N PRO A 55 -13.03 6.79 -1.77
CA PRO A 55 -14.30 7.12 -1.13
C PRO A 55 -14.35 6.60 0.32
N LYS A 56 -15.24 7.18 1.12
CA LYS A 56 -15.44 6.74 2.51
C LYS A 56 -15.74 5.24 2.59
N GLY A 57 -15.03 4.54 3.47
CA GLY A 57 -15.17 3.10 3.70
C GLY A 57 -14.34 2.22 2.75
N TRP A 58 -13.79 2.78 1.68
CA TRP A 58 -12.89 2.08 0.79
C TRP A 58 -11.44 2.18 1.25
N HIS A 59 -10.63 1.17 0.90
CA HIS A 59 -9.20 1.13 1.18
C HIS A 59 -8.44 0.46 0.05
N ILE A 60 -7.16 0.81 -0.06
CA ILE A 60 -6.16 0.11 -0.86
C ILE A 60 -5.10 -0.45 0.07
N TYR A 61 -4.26 -1.34 -0.43
CA TYR A 61 -3.31 -2.09 0.38
C TYR A 61 -1.91 -1.47 0.38
N TRP A 62 -1.20 -1.70 1.48
CA TRP A 62 0.21 -1.42 1.59
C TRP A 62 1.03 -2.44 0.77
N ARG A 63 2.37 -2.25 0.70
CA ARG A 63 3.31 -3.17 0.01
C ARG A 63 3.24 -4.63 0.48
N ASN A 64 2.79 -4.87 1.69
CA ASN A 64 2.33 -6.16 2.20
C ASN A 64 0.88 -5.97 2.66
N GLY A 65 -0.05 -6.66 2.02
CA GLY A 65 -1.48 -6.58 2.34
C GLY A 65 -1.85 -7.17 3.71
N GLY A 66 -0.93 -7.84 4.41
CA GLY A 66 -1.21 -8.59 5.61
C GLY A 66 -1.80 -9.97 5.30
N ASP A 67 -2.88 -10.36 5.99
CA ASP A 67 -3.53 -11.67 5.76
C ASP A 67 -4.38 -11.70 4.49
N ALA A 68 -4.59 -10.57 3.81
CA ALA A 68 -5.33 -10.46 2.54
C ALA A 68 -4.96 -9.19 1.77
N GLY A 69 -5.28 -9.20 0.46
CA GLY A 69 -5.12 -8.06 -0.44
C GLY A 69 -3.83 -8.04 -1.23
N GLN A 70 -3.77 -7.12 -2.18
CA GLN A 70 -2.64 -6.95 -3.09
C GLN A 70 -2.20 -5.49 -3.13
N PRO A 71 -0.88 -5.21 -3.10
CA PRO A 71 -0.37 -3.85 -3.20
C PRO A 71 -0.67 -3.22 -4.57
N PRO A 72 -0.81 -1.89 -4.65
CA PRO A 72 -0.76 -1.18 -5.91
C PRO A 72 0.54 -1.45 -6.68
N GLU A 73 0.44 -1.53 -7.99
CA GLU A 73 1.57 -1.60 -8.91
C GLU A 73 1.66 -0.30 -9.71
N ILE A 74 2.89 0.26 -9.81
CA ILE A 74 3.16 1.48 -10.58
C ILE A 74 4.23 1.17 -11.63
N LYS A 75 3.84 1.14 -12.90
CA LYS A 75 4.74 0.95 -14.03
C LYS A 75 5.03 2.30 -14.68
N TRP A 76 6.23 2.83 -14.42
CA TRP A 76 6.67 4.11 -14.97
C TRP A 76 6.89 4.04 -16.49
N ARG A 77 6.44 5.06 -17.18
CA ARG A 77 6.77 5.36 -18.60
C ARG A 77 7.42 6.73 -18.64
N LEU A 78 8.73 6.73 -18.47
CA LEU A 78 9.53 7.94 -18.33
C LEU A 78 10.14 8.33 -19.69
N PRO A 79 10.23 9.64 -20.00
CA PRO A 79 10.98 10.12 -21.13
C PRO A 79 12.47 9.78 -21.02
N GLU A 80 13.15 9.78 -22.15
CA GLU A 80 14.61 9.65 -22.20
C GLU A 80 15.29 10.70 -21.31
N GLY A 81 16.34 10.28 -20.60
CA GLY A 81 17.08 11.12 -19.66
C GLY A 81 16.42 11.26 -18.27
N ILE A 82 15.32 10.55 -17.99
CA ILE A 82 14.70 10.50 -16.66
C ILE A 82 14.68 9.05 -16.16
N SER A 83 15.15 8.83 -14.95
CA SER A 83 15.11 7.51 -14.28
C SER A 83 14.36 7.58 -12.96
N GLY A 84 13.57 6.54 -12.67
CA GLY A 84 12.82 6.39 -11.44
C GLY A 84 13.56 5.55 -10.40
N GLY A 85 13.55 5.99 -9.14
CA GLY A 85 14.01 5.21 -8.00
C GLY A 85 12.92 4.25 -7.48
N PRO A 86 13.22 3.51 -6.41
CA PRO A 86 12.26 2.63 -5.75
C PRO A 86 11.08 3.42 -5.17
N LEU A 87 9.92 2.74 -5.09
CA LEU A 87 8.74 3.31 -4.42
C LEU A 87 8.98 3.43 -2.92
N GLN A 88 8.61 4.58 -2.39
CA GLN A 88 8.56 4.89 -0.97
C GLN A 88 7.11 4.78 -0.50
N TRP A 89 6.89 4.02 0.56
CA TRP A 89 5.59 3.68 1.08
C TRP A 89 5.37 4.36 2.43
N PRO A 90 4.40 5.27 2.55
CA PRO A 90 4.01 5.81 3.86
C PRO A 90 3.62 4.71 4.83
N THR A 91 3.65 5.01 6.11
CA THR A 91 3.21 4.10 7.16
C THR A 91 1.73 3.74 6.96
N PRO A 92 1.36 2.44 6.84
CA PRO A 92 -0.02 2.02 6.67
C PRO A 92 -0.75 1.99 8.01
N GLN A 93 -2.07 1.76 7.94
CA GLN A 93 -2.91 1.45 9.08
C GLN A 93 -3.19 -0.06 9.12
N LYS A 94 -3.34 -0.62 10.31
CA LYS A 94 -3.83 -1.98 10.49
C LYS A 94 -5.36 -1.97 10.50
N TYR A 95 -5.96 -2.78 9.64
CA TYR A 95 -7.40 -2.93 9.50
C TYR A 95 -7.83 -4.36 9.84
N PRO A 96 -8.39 -4.61 11.04
CA PRO A 96 -8.93 -5.91 11.40
C PRO A 96 -10.23 -6.16 10.61
N PHE A 97 -10.35 -7.30 9.93
CA PHE A 97 -11.55 -7.67 9.17
C PHE A 97 -12.14 -9.02 9.60
N ALA A 98 -11.44 -9.76 10.47
CA ALA A 98 -11.94 -10.98 11.12
C ALA A 98 -11.29 -11.12 12.51
N LYS A 99 -11.77 -12.08 13.33
CA LYS A 99 -11.28 -12.29 14.70
C LYS A 99 -9.75 -12.48 14.78
N VAL A 100 -9.16 -13.11 13.78
CA VAL A 100 -7.73 -13.47 13.76
C VAL A 100 -7.01 -12.99 12.50
N SER A 101 -7.64 -12.11 11.72
CA SER A 101 -7.09 -11.62 10.45
C SER A 101 -7.13 -10.11 10.36
N ALA A 102 -6.09 -9.52 9.82
CA ALA A 102 -6.00 -8.09 9.58
C ALA A 102 -5.25 -7.81 8.26
N ALA A 103 -5.50 -6.65 7.70
CA ALA A 103 -4.78 -6.13 6.54
C ALA A 103 -4.00 -4.87 6.91
N TYR A 104 -2.97 -4.56 6.11
CA TYR A 104 -2.27 -3.29 6.17
C TYR A 104 -2.72 -2.44 5.00
N VAL A 105 -3.36 -1.31 5.29
CA VAL A 105 -4.13 -0.56 4.31
C VAL A 105 -3.92 0.95 4.41
N TYR A 106 -4.38 1.65 3.39
CA TYR A 106 -4.59 3.09 3.38
C TYR A 106 -6.07 3.39 3.21
N HIS A 107 -6.57 4.33 3.99
CA HIS A 107 -7.92 4.87 3.88
C HIS A 107 -7.90 6.33 3.45
N ARG A 108 -8.94 6.78 2.77
CA ARG A 108 -9.14 8.15 2.26
C ARG A 108 -8.10 8.56 1.23
N GLU A 109 -6.86 8.71 1.63
CA GLU A 109 -5.77 9.12 0.74
C GLU A 109 -4.49 8.35 1.03
N ALA A 110 -3.71 8.15 -0.02
CA ALA A 110 -2.32 7.68 0.05
C ALA A 110 -1.51 8.27 -1.10
N VAL A 111 -0.25 8.64 -0.84
CA VAL A 111 0.69 9.01 -1.89
C VAL A 111 1.87 8.06 -1.86
N LEU A 112 1.98 7.22 -2.89
CA LEU A 112 3.16 6.40 -3.11
C LEU A 112 4.18 7.21 -3.91
N MET A 113 5.39 7.36 -3.38
CA MET A 113 6.37 8.30 -3.91
C MET A 113 7.59 7.62 -4.51
N ALA A 114 8.26 8.30 -5.42
CA ALA A 114 9.57 7.91 -5.92
C ALA A 114 10.43 9.15 -6.22
N LYS A 115 11.75 8.97 -6.21
CA LYS A 115 12.69 9.98 -6.71
C LYS A 115 12.83 9.82 -8.22
N LEU A 116 12.68 10.89 -8.98
CA LEU A 116 13.03 10.95 -10.39
C LEU A 116 14.37 11.69 -10.53
N ARG A 117 15.35 11.03 -11.14
CA ARG A 117 16.67 11.62 -11.43
C ARG A 117 16.71 12.06 -12.88
N LEU A 118 17.08 13.32 -13.10
CA LEU A 118 17.24 13.92 -14.40
C LEU A 118 18.72 13.78 -14.84
N ALA A 119 18.96 13.27 -16.03
CA ALA A 119 20.31 13.17 -16.57
C ALA A 119 20.93 14.56 -16.75
N LYS A 120 22.26 14.69 -16.56
CA LYS A 120 22.98 15.95 -16.76
C LYS A 120 22.88 16.47 -18.21
N LYS A 121 22.69 15.58 -19.18
CA LYS A 121 22.56 15.90 -20.62
C LYS A 121 21.13 15.74 -21.14
N ILE A 122 20.11 15.82 -20.27
CA ILE A 122 18.70 15.76 -20.72
C ILE A 122 18.36 17.00 -21.57
N SER A 123 17.68 16.79 -22.69
CA SER A 123 17.24 17.86 -23.58
C SER A 123 16.24 18.78 -22.87
N PRO A 124 16.41 20.12 -22.96
CA PRO A 124 15.45 21.09 -22.44
C PRO A 124 14.05 20.93 -23.03
N GLY A 125 13.07 21.55 -22.37
CA GLY A 125 11.67 21.58 -22.82
C GLY A 125 10.74 20.69 -22.01
N LYS A 126 9.48 20.64 -22.42
CA LYS A 126 8.40 19.93 -21.73
C LYS A 126 8.56 18.42 -21.86
N LYS A 127 8.59 17.72 -20.74
CA LYS A 127 8.58 16.26 -20.62
C LYS A 127 7.26 15.81 -20.00
N ILE A 128 6.70 14.73 -20.50
CA ILE A 128 5.48 14.16 -19.94
C ILE A 128 5.84 12.88 -19.19
N ILE A 129 5.78 12.94 -17.88
CA ILE A 129 5.91 11.78 -17.00
C ILE A 129 4.60 11.01 -17.06
N ARG A 130 4.65 9.69 -17.26
CA ARG A 130 3.47 8.82 -17.28
C ARG A 130 3.70 7.62 -16.38
N ALA A 131 2.61 7.10 -15.82
CA ALA A 131 2.60 5.81 -15.14
C ALA A 131 1.30 5.05 -15.45
N LYS A 132 1.43 3.73 -15.63
CA LYS A 132 0.31 2.81 -15.57
C LYS A 132 0.20 2.37 -14.12
N VAL A 133 -0.94 2.63 -13.50
CA VAL A 133 -1.22 2.33 -12.09
C VAL A 133 -2.33 1.30 -12.04
N SER A 134 -2.11 0.20 -11.33
CA SER A 134 -3.14 -0.78 -11.01
C SER A 134 -3.21 -0.99 -9.50
N TRP A 135 -4.41 -1.25 -8.99
CA TRP A 135 -4.65 -1.44 -7.55
C TRP A 135 -5.84 -2.34 -7.30
N LEU A 136 -5.87 -2.94 -6.12
CA LEU A 136 -7.05 -3.57 -5.56
C LEU A 136 -7.63 -2.62 -4.52
N GLU A 137 -8.91 -2.25 -4.67
CA GLU A 137 -9.65 -1.49 -3.66
C GLU A 137 -10.77 -2.34 -3.09
N CYS A 138 -10.97 -2.26 -1.78
CA CYS A 138 -11.98 -3.07 -1.10
C CYS A 138 -12.82 -2.23 -0.13
N ASN A 139 -14.07 -2.70 0.05
CA ASN A 139 -15.02 -2.31 1.11
C ASN A 139 -15.74 -3.60 1.54
N ALA A 140 -17.03 -3.76 1.27
CA ALA A 140 -17.75 -5.03 1.43
C ALA A 140 -17.36 -6.08 0.37
N GLY A 141 -16.85 -5.63 -0.79
CA GLY A 141 -16.26 -6.42 -1.87
C GLY A 141 -15.01 -5.76 -2.41
N CYS A 142 -14.27 -6.48 -3.25
CA CYS A 142 -13.02 -6.00 -3.83
C CYS A 142 -13.15 -5.79 -5.34
N VAL A 143 -12.54 -4.71 -5.84
CA VAL A 143 -12.55 -4.30 -7.24
C VAL A 143 -11.13 -3.99 -7.69
N LEU A 144 -10.75 -4.47 -8.86
CA LEU A 144 -9.49 -4.09 -9.50
C LEU A 144 -9.66 -2.77 -10.24
N GLY A 145 -8.78 -1.81 -9.96
CA GLY A 145 -8.66 -0.55 -10.68
C GLY A 145 -7.40 -0.49 -11.52
N GLU A 146 -7.50 0.20 -12.65
CA GLU A 146 -6.35 0.51 -13.51
C GLU A 146 -6.52 1.88 -14.14
N LYS A 147 -5.43 2.69 -14.17
CA LYS A 147 -5.45 4.01 -14.79
C LYS A 147 -4.08 4.39 -15.34
N MET A 148 -4.08 5.04 -16.51
CA MET A 148 -2.91 5.80 -17.02
C MET A 148 -2.95 7.21 -16.44
N VAL A 149 -1.93 7.60 -15.70
CA VAL A 149 -1.77 8.95 -15.15
C VAL A 149 -0.60 9.66 -15.79
N LYS A 150 -0.66 11.00 -15.87
CA LYS A 150 0.39 11.82 -16.48
C LYS A 150 0.54 13.16 -15.77
N ALA A 151 1.77 13.69 -15.77
CA ALA A 151 2.08 15.06 -15.34
C ALA A 151 3.16 15.65 -16.25
N ALA A 152 3.16 16.98 -16.38
CA ALA A 152 4.15 17.70 -17.19
C ALA A 152 5.25 18.28 -16.30
N LEU A 153 6.51 18.09 -16.71
CA LEU A 153 7.70 18.69 -16.13
C LEU A 153 8.42 19.49 -17.21
N VAL A 154 8.83 20.69 -16.90
CA VAL A 154 9.70 21.49 -17.77
C VAL A 154 11.16 21.25 -17.38
N ILE A 155 12.00 20.89 -18.34
CA ILE A 155 13.45 20.88 -18.16
C ILE A 155 13.98 22.22 -18.60
N GLY A 156 14.49 23.03 -17.67
CA GLY A 156 14.92 24.38 -17.94
C GLY A 156 16.11 24.83 -17.07
N LYS A 157 16.26 26.13 -16.94
CA LYS A 157 17.37 26.74 -16.18
C LYS A 157 17.00 27.07 -14.74
N LYS A 158 15.71 27.02 -14.40
CA LYS A 158 15.18 27.33 -13.08
C LYS A 158 14.79 26.07 -12.33
N GLU A 159 14.57 26.22 -11.03
CA GLU A 159 13.94 25.24 -10.19
C GLU A 159 12.68 25.88 -9.62
N GLU A 160 11.53 25.45 -10.11
CA GLU A 160 10.23 25.97 -9.68
C GLU A 160 9.42 24.87 -9.03
N VAL A 161 8.94 25.13 -7.82
CA VAL A 161 8.06 24.19 -7.11
C VAL A 161 6.72 24.11 -7.82
N SER A 162 6.11 22.94 -7.80
CA SER A 162 4.76 22.74 -8.32
C SER A 162 3.70 23.08 -7.26
N ALA A 163 2.45 23.19 -7.68
CA ALA A 163 1.31 23.28 -6.76
C ALA A 163 1.17 22.03 -5.84
N ASP A 164 1.70 20.87 -6.26
CA ASP A 164 1.64 19.62 -5.50
C ASP A 164 2.77 19.46 -4.47
N ALA A 165 3.76 20.37 -4.47
CA ALA A 165 4.94 20.24 -3.63
C ALA A 165 4.66 20.17 -2.13
N ALA A 166 3.65 20.92 -1.65
CA ALA A 166 3.23 20.88 -0.25
C ALA A 166 2.67 19.50 0.11
N SER A 167 1.75 18.97 -0.70
CA SER A 167 1.17 17.64 -0.49
C SER A 167 2.25 16.55 -0.47
N ILE A 168 3.25 16.62 -1.37
CA ILE A 168 4.37 15.66 -1.39
C ILE A 168 5.17 15.75 -0.09
N ARG A 169 5.48 16.95 0.43
CA ARG A 169 6.20 17.11 1.70
C ARG A 169 5.42 16.54 2.89
N ASP A 170 4.11 16.78 2.95
CA ASP A 170 3.25 16.25 4.01
C ASP A 170 3.24 14.72 4.02
N TRP A 171 3.26 14.10 2.85
CA TRP A 171 3.36 12.66 2.72
C TRP A 171 4.76 12.11 2.96
N GLN A 172 5.81 12.86 2.64
CA GLN A 172 7.18 12.50 3.01
C GLN A 172 7.38 12.42 4.53
N ALA A 173 6.72 13.29 5.29
CA ALA A 173 6.74 13.24 6.76
C ALA A 173 6.10 11.97 7.35
N LYS A 174 5.28 11.26 6.58
CA LYS A 174 4.66 9.97 6.96
C LYS A 174 5.48 8.75 6.55
N LEU A 175 6.65 8.95 5.93
CA LEU A 175 7.55 7.84 5.61
C LEU A 175 8.22 7.30 6.88
N PRO A 176 8.50 6.00 6.93
CA PRO A 176 9.27 5.41 8.02
C PRO A 176 10.67 6.03 8.12
N VAL A 177 11.19 6.09 9.34
CA VAL A 177 12.57 6.52 9.61
C VAL A 177 13.50 5.33 9.81
N ALA A 178 14.78 5.50 9.46
CA ALA A 178 15.76 4.43 9.55
C ALA A 178 16.30 4.18 10.98
N ASN A 179 15.95 5.03 11.95
CA ASN A 179 16.44 4.91 13.32
C ASN A 179 15.68 3.81 14.08
N THR A 180 16.39 2.82 14.58
CA THR A 180 15.82 1.77 15.42
C THR A 180 15.65 2.29 16.85
N PRO A 181 14.48 2.07 17.51
CA PRO A 181 14.29 2.41 18.92
C PRO A 181 15.31 1.71 19.82
N GLU A 182 15.77 2.41 20.85
CA GLU A 182 16.73 1.88 21.82
C GLU A 182 16.11 0.72 22.62
N GLY A 183 16.93 -0.28 22.94
CA GLY A 183 16.51 -1.44 23.73
C GLY A 183 15.58 -2.41 23.00
N LEU A 184 15.41 -2.27 21.67
CA LEU A 184 14.66 -3.20 20.84
C LEU A 184 15.38 -4.54 20.74
N ILE A 185 14.70 -5.63 21.09
CA ILE A 185 15.20 -7.01 21.01
C ILE A 185 14.21 -7.84 20.21
N ALA A 186 14.69 -8.71 19.34
CA ALA A 186 13.85 -9.66 18.60
C ALA A 186 14.41 -11.08 18.69
N ARG A 187 13.51 -12.04 18.83
CA ARG A 187 13.84 -13.48 18.87
C ARG A 187 12.80 -14.26 18.06
N LEU A 188 13.26 -15.28 17.36
CA LEU A 188 12.41 -16.25 16.69
C LEU A 188 12.41 -17.54 17.53
N VAL A 189 11.31 -17.77 18.27
CA VAL A 189 11.20 -18.87 19.24
C VAL A 189 10.24 -19.95 18.75
N ASP A 190 10.30 -21.15 19.31
CA ASP A 190 9.38 -22.24 18.98
C ASP A 190 7.92 -21.82 19.23
N GLY A 191 7.06 -22.12 18.29
CA GLY A 191 5.62 -21.83 18.32
C GLY A 191 4.77 -22.97 18.91
N GLY A 192 5.38 -24.06 19.35
CA GLY A 192 4.70 -25.24 19.90
C GLY A 192 3.90 -26.06 18.86
N LYS A 193 3.99 -25.72 17.58
CA LYS A 193 3.37 -26.48 16.46
C LYS A 193 4.38 -26.65 15.34
N THR A 194 4.37 -27.83 14.72
CA THR A 194 5.22 -28.13 13.55
C THR A 194 5.01 -27.07 12.45
N GLY A 195 6.11 -26.55 11.91
CA GLY A 195 6.09 -25.55 10.84
C GLY A 195 5.72 -24.12 11.28
N MET A 196 5.64 -23.85 12.61
CA MET A 196 5.31 -22.54 13.15
C MET A 196 6.32 -22.08 14.19
N ARG A 197 6.73 -20.83 14.11
CA ARG A 197 7.51 -20.12 15.12
C ARG A 197 6.79 -18.83 15.54
N ILE A 198 7.25 -18.26 16.64
CA ILE A 198 6.78 -16.96 17.12
C ILE A 198 7.93 -15.95 17.00
N LEU A 199 7.70 -14.91 16.23
CA LEU A 199 8.52 -13.70 16.28
C LEU A 199 8.11 -12.94 17.55
N ARG A 200 9.03 -12.86 18.50
CA ARG A 200 8.88 -12.07 19.72
C ARG A 200 9.73 -10.82 19.61
N VAL A 201 9.10 -9.65 19.71
CA VAL A 201 9.75 -8.35 19.70
C VAL A 201 9.52 -7.69 21.06
N GLU A 202 10.59 -7.26 21.70
CA GLU A 202 10.57 -6.70 23.05
C GLU A 202 11.18 -5.30 23.04
N LEU A 203 10.50 -4.35 23.71
CA LEU A 203 10.93 -2.96 23.89
C LEU A 203 10.78 -2.57 25.35
N PRO A 204 11.54 -1.59 25.87
CA PRO A 204 11.19 -0.93 27.10
C PRO A 204 9.74 -0.45 27.03
N ALA A 205 8.97 -0.66 28.11
CA ALA A 205 7.63 -0.12 28.20
C ALA A 205 7.72 1.41 28.35
N ASP A 206 6.91 2.14 27.59
CA ASP A 206 6.73 3.57 27.69
C ASP A 206 5.24 3.83 27.88
N ASP A 207 4.89 4.56 28.95
CA ASP A 207 3.50 4.85 29.29
C ASP A 207 2.84 5.69 28.19
N GLY A 208 1.70 5.23 27.69
CA GLY A 208 0.94 5.90 26.64
C GLY A 208 1.37 5.58 25.20
N HIS A 209 2.37 4.72 24.99
CA HIS A 209 2.73 4.25 23.66
C HIS A 209 2.32 2.78 23.45
N SER A 210 1.86 2.47 22.26
CA SER A 210 1.63 1.11 21.77
C SER A 210 2.47 0.86 20.52
N TYR A 211 2.90 -0.39 20.35
CA TYR A 211 3.73 -0.77 19.21
C TYR A 211 3.09 -1.92 18.45
N ASP A 212 3.29 -1.96 17.15
CA ASP A 212 2.99 -3.12 16.31
C ASP A 212 4.11 -3.33 15.28
N PHE A 213 4.27 -4.55 14.80
CA PHE A 213 5.24 -4.88 13.77
C PHE A 213 4.54 -5.26 12.48
N PHE A 214 4.80 -4.53 11.40
CA PHE A 214 4.28 -4.76 10.05
C PHE A 214 5.40 -5.32 9.18
N PRO A 215 5.43 -6.63 8.93
CA PRO A 215 6.50 -7.26 8.16
C PRO A 215 6.46 -6.83 6.70
N TYR A 216 7.61 -6.80 6.05
CA TYR A 216 7.67 -6.76 4.59
C TYR A 216 7.30 -8.14 4.01
N LEU A 217 6.76 -8.13 2.79
CA LEU A 217 6.41 -9.37 2.11
C LEU A 217 7.67 -10.20 1.83
N SER A 218 7.60 -11.50 2.08
CA SER A 218 8.66 -12.46 1.82
C SER A 218 8.13 -13.68 1.07
N VAL A 219 8.96 -14.25 0.20
CA VAL A 219 8.68 -15.54 -0.44
C VAL A 219 9.17 -16.74 0.38
N LYS A 220 9.86 -16.49 1.50
CA LYS A 220 10.48 -17.53 2.35
C LYS A 220 9.65 -17.87 3.58
N TYR A 221 8.84 -16.93 4.05
CA TYR A 221 8.03 -17.09 5.25
C TYR A 221 6.78 -16.20 5.16
N ASP A 222 5.77 -16.57 5.90
CA ASP A 222 4.57 -15.78 6.13
C ASP A 222 4.50 -15.31 7.59
N ILE A 223 4.06 -14.08 7.83
CA ILE A 223 3.86 -13.55 9.18
C ILE A 223 2.45 -13.02 9.28
N ARG A 224 1.67 -13.60 10.19
CA ARG A 224 0.30 -13.19 10.43
C ARG A 224 0.21 -11.72 10.85
N ALA A 225 -0.78 -11.01 10.31
CA ALA A 225 -0.97 -9.59 10.62
C ALA A 225 -1.39 -9.37 12.08
N GLN A 226 -2.06 -10.33 12.72
CA GLN A 226 -2.41 -10.25 14.12
C GLN A 226 -1.18 -10.25 15.05
N THR A 227 -1.25 -9.39 16.07
CA THR A 227 -0.21 -9.25 17.11
C THR A 227 -0.81 -9.50 18.47
N LYS A 228 -0.19 -10.34 19.25
CA LYS A 228 -0.45 -10.45 20.68
C LYS A 228 0.51 -9.52 21.41
N MET A 229 -0.02 -8.61 22.22
CA MET A 229 0.76 -7.70 23.06
C MET A 229 0.64 -8.09 24.50
N GLU A 230 1.75 -8.04 25.23
CA GLU A 230 1.82 -8.30 26.68
C GLU A 230 2.81 -7.32 27.31
N LEU A 231 2.47 -6.79 28.49
CA LEU A 231 3.40 -6.05 29.33
C LEU A 231 3.96 -7.00 30.38
N LYS A 232 5.29 -7.19 30.40
CA LYS A 232 5.96 -8.08 31.38
C LYS A 232 7.28 -7.47 31.81
N SER A 233 7.47 -7.39 33.15
CA SER A 233 8.74 -6.93 33.77
C SER A 233 9.23 -5.58 33.18
N GLY A 234 8.33 -4.61 33.04
CA GLY A 234 8.66 -3.28 32.47
C GLY A 234 9.02 -3.27 30.98
N ARG A 235 8.70 -4.36 30.26
CA ARG A 235 8.90 -4.45 28.81
C ARG A 235 7.57 -4.77 28.11
N MET A 236 7.36 -4.11 26.98
CA MET A 236 6.29 -4.46 26.06
C MET A 236 6.77 -5.59 25.14
N MET A 237 5.99 -6.65 25.05
CA MET A 237 6.27 -7.81 24.21
C MET A 237 5.21 -7.93 23.12
N LEU A 238 5.67 -7.91 21.86
CA LEU A 238 4.87 -8.18 20.69
C LEU A 238 5.15 -9.61 20.22
N SER A 239 4.12 -10.39 19.96
CA SER A 239 4.24 -11.75 19.45
C SER A 239 3.44 -11.92 18.16
N LYS A 240 4.10 -12.41 17.09
CA LYS A 240 3.49 -12.73 15.82
C LYS A 240 3.80 -14.15 15.39
N GLN A 241 2.82 -14.82 14.81
CA GLN A 241 3.01 -16.15 14.23
C GLN A 241 3.77 -16.05 12.91
N VAL A 242 4.79 -16.90 12.75
CA VAL A 242 5.62 -17.03 11.56
C VAL A 242 5.48 -18.45 11.02
N GLY A 243 4.93 -18.55 9.82
CA GLY A 243 4.87 -19.79 9.06
C GLY A 243 6.06 -19.91 8.10
N LYS A 244 6.63 -21.09 7.97
CA LYS A 244 7.71 -21.38 7.04
C LYS A 244 7.14 -21.73 5.66
N ILE A 245 7.60 -21.05 4.61
CA ILE A 245 7.28 -21.35 3.21
C ILE A 245 8.45 -22.09 2.55
N ALA A 246 9.69 -21.63 2.77
CA ALA A 246 10.91 -22.30 2.28
C ALA A 246 11.36 -23.42 3.23
N ASP A 247 12.36 -24.20 2.84
CA ASP A 247 12.87 -25.34 3.61
C ASP A 247 13.52 -24.89 4.94
N ALA A 248 14.16 -23.73 4.98
CA ALA A 248 14.82 -23.20 6.15
C ALA A 248 14.00 -22.07 6.82
N TRP A 249 14.17 -21.90 8.12
CA TRP A 249 13.66 -20.76 8.84
C TRP A 249 14.40 -19.49 8.43
N PRO A 250 13.73 -18.32 8.46
CA PRO A 250 14.42 -17.07 8.14
C PRO A 250 15.50 -16.77 9.18
N THR A 251 16.67 -16.37 8.70
CA THR A 251 17.74 -15.76 9.50
C THR A 251 17.59 -14.25 9.63
N GLU A 252 16.68 -13.66 8.87
CA GLU A 252 16.41 -12.23 8.83
C GLU A 252 14.93 -11.98 8.56
N ILE A 253 14.34 -11.01 9.28
CA ILE A 253 12.97 -10.52 9.08
C ILE A 253 13.00 -9.00 9.07
N ASP A 254 12.48 -8.39 8.00
CA ASP A 254 12.40 -6.96 7.80
C ASP A 254 10.97 -6.46 7.90
N GLY A 255 10.79 -5.21 8.32
CA GLY A 255 9.48 -4.60 8.39
C GLY A 255 9.48 -3.23 9.03
N LEU A 256 8.30 -2.77 9.39
CA LEU A 256 8.10 -1.54 10.15
C LEU A 256 7.72 -1.87 11.58
N LEU A 257 8.43 -1.30 12.53
CA LEU A 257 7.94 -1.16 13.89
C LEU A 257 7.15 0.15 13.95
N VAL A 258 5.85 0.05 14.17
CA VAL A 258 4.93 1.18 14.20
C VAL A 258 4.61 1.54 15.63
N GLU A 259 4.91 2.76 16.00
CA GLU A 259 4.62 3.37 17.30
C GLU A 259 3.37 4.25 17.19
N SER A 260 2.42 4.06 18.08
CA SER A 260 1.18 4.83 18.17
C SER A 260 1.00 5.34 19.59
N SER A 261 0.51 6.55 19.75
CA SER A 261 0.17 7.16 21.02
C SER A 261 -1.13 7.94 20.87
N ILE A 262 -1.86 8.15 21.97
CA ILE A 262 -3.13 8.87 21.98
C ILE A 262 -2.94 10.31 21.50
N ASP A 263 -1.82 10.94 21.88
CA ASP A 263 -1.59 12.39 21.68
C ASP A 263 -0.53 12.71 20.62
N LYS A 264 0.09 11.71 19.98
CA LYS A 264 1.18 11.92 19.01
C LYS A 264 0.85 11.29 17.66
N ALA A 265 1.40 11.89 16.61
CA ALA A 265 1.35 11.31 15.28
C ALA A 265 2.02 9.93 15.28
N VAL A 266 1.45 9.00 14.49
CA VAL A 266 2.03 7.67 14.27
C VAL A 266 3.45 7.81 13.71
N LYS A 267 4.40 7.12 14.33
CA LYS A 267 5.79 7.05 13.89
C LYS A 267 6.13 5.61 13.52
N ALA A 268 6.89 5.41 12.47
CA ALA A 268 7.32 4.09 12.07
C ALA A 268 8.83 4.06 11.84
N TYR A 269 9.42 2.94 12.22
CA TYR A 269 10.86 2.68 12.12
C TYR A 269 11.08 1.51 11.16
N GLU A 270 11.97 1.67 10.18
CA GLU A 270 12.45 0.54 9.41
C GLU A 270 13.35 -0.33 10.29
N VAL A 271 12.98 -1.57 10.50
CA VAL A 271 13.72 -2.50 11.33
C VAL A 271 14.08 -3.77 10.57
N LYS A 272 15.24 -4.31 10.92
CA LYS A 272 15.78 -5.56 10.38
C LYS A 272 16.24 -6.44 11.54
N PHE A 273 15.50 -7.49 11.80
CA PHE A 273 15.82 -8.49 12.83
C PHE A 273 16.70 -9.57 12.23
N ARG A 274 17.79 -9.93 12.92
CA ARG A 274 18.67 -11.04 12.56
C ARG A 274 18.63 -12.08 13.64
N PHE A 275 18.56 -13.35 13.23
CA PHE A 275 18.50 -14.51 14.11
C PHE A 275 19.68 -15.43 13.85
N GLN A 276 20.20 -16.03 14.91
CA GLN A 276 21.25 -17.04 14.87
C GLN A 276 20.66 -18.44 14.63
#